data_cf13b3993141ab1a819abe5853e9ddea
#
_entry.id   cf13b3993141ab1a819abe5853e9ddea
#
_cell.length_a   1.000
_cell.length_b   1.000
_cell.length_c   1.000
_cell.angle_alpha   90.00
_cell.angle_beta   90.00
_cell.angle_gamma   90.00
#
_symmetry.space_group_name_H-M   'P 1'
#
loop_
_entity.id
_entity.type
_entity.pdbx_description
1 polymer ?
#
loop_
_entity_poly.entity_id
_entity_poly.type
_entity_poly.pdbx_seq_one_letter_code
_entity_poly.pdbx_strand_id
1 'polypeptide(L)'
;MKSLYELGITEEEVENLLNRFEDLINISVADINNNIRLLRCINLKDEDIKNIILINPYYLNRSIDDILNLFNSLIKIGVYKLNNLFKENPYLLNKDFYEIDEFIKNELKDNNINNIVSDINDNPFIFIKS
;
A
#
# COMPACT_ATOMS: atom_id res chain seq x y z
N MET A 1 -19.12 7.01 1.92
CA MET A 1 -17.88 7.83 1.84
C MET A 1 -17.49 8.51 3.14
N LYS A 2 -18.24 8.26 4.22
CA LYS A 2 -17.94 8.86 5.53
C LYS A 2 -16.50 8.61 5.98
N SER A 3 -15.99 7.38 5.80
CA SER A 3 -14.62 7.03 6.20
C SER A 3 -13.55 7.84 5.48
N LEU A 4 -13.80 8.19 4.22
CA LEU A 4 -12.88 9.01 3.44
C LEU A 4 -12.89 10.46 3.93
N TYR A 5 -14.06 10.99 4.26
CA TYR A 5 -14.17 12.33 4.81
C TYR A 5 -13.47 12.45 6.16
N GLU A 6 -13.53 11.40 6.98
CA GLU A 6 -12.85 11.35 8.28
C GLU A 6 -11.33 11.41 8.15
N LEU A 7 -10.79 10.97 7.02
CA LEU A 7 -9.35 11.11 6.70
C LEU A 7 -8.97 12.52 6.24
N GLY A 8 -9.96 13.39 6.04
CA GLY A 8 -9.73 14.73 5.51
C GLY A 8 -9.83 14.82 4.00
N ILE A 9 -10.33 13.77 3.33
CA ILE A 9 -10.59 13.81 1.88
C ILE A 9 -11.83 14.67 1.66
N THR A 10 -11.75 15.63 0.75
CA THR A 10 -12.85 16.55 0.47
C THR A 10 -13.86 15.95 -0.50
N GLU A 11 -15.06 16.57 -0.58
CA GLU A 11 -16.07 16.15 -1.55
C GLU A 11 -15.56 16.21 -2.98
N GLU A 12 -14.82 17.27 -3.32
CA GLU A 12 -14.22 17.43 -4.65
C GLU A 12 -13.22 16.30 -4.94
N GLU A 13 -12.40 15.95 -3.94
CA GLU A 13 -11.45 14.85 -4.07
C GLU A 13 -12.17 13.51 -4.25
N VAL A 14 -13.28 13.28 -3.54
CA VAL A 14 -14.09 12.06 -3.71
C VAL A 14 -14.67 12.01 -5.13
N GLU A 15 -15.17 13.12 -5.66
CA GLU A 15 -15.66 13.16 -7.05
C GLU A 15 -14.55 12.79 -8.04
N ASN A 16 -13.35 13.31 -7.85
CA ASN A 16 -12.20 12.97 -8.68
C ASN A 16 -11.85 11.48 -8.58
N LEU A 17 -11.91 10.91 -7.38
CA LEU A 17 -11.67 9.47 -7.20
C LEU A 17 -12.71 8.64 -7.92
N LEU A 18 -13.99 9.03 -7.85
CA LEU A 18 -15.08 8.33 -8.53
C LEU A 18 -14.94 8.40 -10.05
N ASN A 19 -14.44 9.52 -10.58
CA ASN A 19 -14.20 9.67 -12.01
C ASN A 19 -13.05 8.78 -12.50
N ARG A 20 -12.02 8.58 -11.68
CA ARG A 20 -10.87 7.73 -12.00
C ARG A 20 -11.14 6.27 -11.73
N PHE A 21 -11.99 5.97 -10.77
CA PHE A 21 -12.30 4.62 -10.31
C PHE A 21 -13.79 4.51 -10.00
N GLU A 22 -14.59 4.25 -11.01
CA GLU A 22 -16.05 4.18 -10.91
C GLU A 22 -16.53 3.12 -9.92
N ASP A 23 -15.83 1.99 -9.83
CA ASP A 23 -16.20 0.89 -8.94
C ASP A 23 -16.11 1.25 -7.46
N LEU A 24 -15.49 2.37 -7.11
CA LEU A 24 -15.40 2.84 -5.74
C LEU A 24 -16.79 2.94 -5.08
N ILE A 25 -17.80 3.36 -5.84
CA ILE A 25 -19.17 3.50 -5.31
C ILE A 25 -19.78 2.14 -4.91
N ASN A 26 -19.27 1.05 -5.48
CA ASN A 26 -19.78 -0.31 -5.23
C ASN A 26 -19.05 -1.01 -4.09
N ILE A 27 -17.96 -0.43 -3.56
CA ILE A 27 -17.23 -1.02 -2.45
C ILE A 27 -18.03 -0.81 -1.17
N SER A 28 -18.21 -1.87 -0.38
CA SER A 28 -18.95 -1.76 0.87
C SER A 28 -18.25 -0.84 1.87
N VAL A 29 -19.03 -0.20 2.73
CA VAL A 29 -18.50 0.63 3.81
C VAL A 29 -17.57 -0.19 4.71
N ALA A 30 -17.93 -1.44 4.98
CA ALA A 30 -17.11 -2.34 5.80
C ALA A 30 -15.74 -2.59 5.16
N ASP A 31 -15.69 -2.83 3.85
CA ASP A 31 -14.43 -3.08 3.15
C ASP A 31 -13.54 -1.82 3.13
N ILE A 32 -14.13 -0.65 2.88
CA ILE A 32 -13.39 0.61 2.94
C ILE A 32 -12.79 0.81 4.34
N ASN A 33 -13.61 0.63 5.38
CA ASN A 33 -13.16 0.79 6.77
C ASN A 33 -12.05 -0.19 7.13
N ASN A 34 -12.19 -1.45 6.73
CA ASN A 34 -11.20 -2.48 7.03
C ASN A 34 -9.86 -2.18 6.34
N ASN A 35 -9.89 -1.77 5.08
CA ASN A 35 -8.67 -1.49 4.34
C ASN A 35 -7.94 -0.25 4.87
N ILE A 36 -8.69 0.76 5.32
CA ILE A 36 -8.11 1.92 6.00
C ILE A 36 -7.49 1.49 7.33
N ARG A 37 -8.19 0.64 8.09
CA ARG A 37 -7.69 0.15 9.38
C ARG A 37 -6.39 -0.62 9.23
N LEU A 38 -6.23 -1.42 8.17
CA LEU A 38 -5.00 -2.15 7.93
C LEU A 38 -3.80 -1.21 7.74
N LEU A 39 -3.99 -0.08 7.08
CA LEU A 39 -2.93 0.93 6.94
C LEU A 39 -2.59 1.58 8.29
N ARG A 40 -3.58 1.81 9.15
CA ARG A 40 -3.31 2.30 10.49
C ARG A 40 -2.53 1.27 11.32
N CYS A 41 -2.80 -0.01 11.10
CA CYS A 41 -2.10 -1.10 11.82
C CYS A 41 -0.60 -1.15 11.50
N ILE A 42 -0.17 -0.67 10.35
CA ILE A 42 1.25 -0.57 10.01
C ILE A 42 1.84 0.81 10.32
N ASN A 43 1.17 1.56 11.20
CA ASN A 43 1.62 2.85 11.73
C ASN A 43 1.61 4.02 10.73
N LEU A 44 0.75 3.97 9.72
CA LEU A 44 0.50 5.12 8.88
C LEU A 44 -0.44 6.09 9.58
N LYS A 45 -0.15 7.39 9.47
CA LYS A 45 -1.00 8.45 9.98
C LYS A 45 -2.13 8.72 8.98
N ASP A 46 -3.22 9.32 9.45
CA ASP A 46 -4.38 9.62 8.60
C ASP A 46 -4.00 10.47 7.38
N GLU A 47 -3.08 11.43 7.53
CA GLU A 47 -2.59 12.22 6.40
C GLU A 47 -1.90 11.36 5.33
N ASP A 48 -1.07 10.42 5.77
CA ASP A 48 -0.38 9.49 4.85
C ASP A 48 -1.37 8.56 4.17
N ILE A 49 -2.37 8.07 4.91
CA ILE A 49 -3.42 7.21 4.38
C ILE A 49 -4.23 7.97 3.33
N LYS A 50 -4.60 9.22 3.62
CA LYS A 50 -5.26 10.09 2.66
C LYS A 50 -4.48 10.19 1.35
N ASN A 51 -3.19 10.48 1.44
CA ASN A 51 -2.32 10.63 0.27
C ASN A 51 -2.22 9.32 -0.53
N ILE A 52 -2.09 8.20 0.15
CA ILE A 52 -2.06 6.88 -0.49
C ILE A 52 -3.36 6.63 -1.28
N ILE A 53 -4.51 6.90 -0.67
CA ILE A 53 -5.81 6.68 -1.31
C ILE A 53 -6.00 7.62 -2.51
N LEU A 54 -5.59 8.88 -2.40
CA LEU A 54 -5.68 9.84 -3.51
C LEU A 54 -4.84 9.40 -4.71
N ILE A 55 -3.67 8.80 -4.47
CA ILE A 55 -2.80 8.28 -5.51
C ILE A 55 -3.31 6.94 -6.03
N ASN A 56 -3.75 6.06 -5.12
CA ASN A 56 -4.09 4.67 -5.43
C ASN A 56 -5.43 4.26 -4.78
N PRO A 57 -6.57 4.72 -5.32
CA PRO A 57 -7.88 4.35 -4.78
C PRO A 57 -8.19 2.86 -4.96
N TYR A 58 -7.55 2.17 -5.89
CA TYR A 58 -7.75 0.74 -6.16
C TYR A 58 -7.43 -0.13 -4.95
N TYR A 59 -6.56 0.34 -4.05
CA TYR A 59 -6.26 -0.35 -2.80
C TYR A 59 -7.53 -0.65 -2.01
N LEU A 60 -8.50 0.25 -2.03
CA LEU A 60 -9.76 0.09 -1.27
C LEU A 60 -10.58 -1.11 -1.74
N ASN A 61 -10.35 -1.59 -2.96
CA ASN A 61 -11.06 -2.75 -3.53
C ASN A 61 -10.30 -4.07 -3.33
N ARG A 62 -9.13 -4.05 -2.71
CA ARG A 62 -8.36 -5.27 -2.46
C ARG A 62 -8.96 -6.07 -1.31
N SER A 63 -8.87 -7.40 -1.41
CA SER A 63 -9.33 -8.25 -0.31
C SER A 63 -8.39 -8.14 0.90
N ILE A 64 -8.95 -8.28 2.10
CA ILE A 64 -8.19 -8.25 3.34
C ILE A 64 -7.14 -9.36 3.33
N ASP A 65 -7.49 -10.56 2.85
CA ASP A 65 -6.58 -11.70 2.82
C ASP A 65 -5.36 -11.42 1.95
N ASP A 66 -5.55 -10.80 0.78
CA ASP A 66 -4.44 -10.44 -0.11
C ASP A 66 -3.53 -9.38 0.52
N ILE A 67 -4.12 -8.39 1.19
CA ILE A 67 -3.36 -7.33 1.86
C ILE A 67 -2.55 -7.91 3.02
N LEU A 68 -3.17 -8.74 3.85
CA LEU A 68 -2.49 -9.37 4.98
C LEU A 68 -1.38 -10.32 4.51
N ASN A 69 -1.62 -11.05 3.43
CA ASN A 69 -0.60 -11.92 2.86
C ASN A 69 0.62 -11.11 2.39
N LEU A 70 0.37 -9.98 1.73
CA LEU A 70 1.44 -9.06 1.31
C LEU A 70 2.24 -8.58 2.51
N PHE A 71 1.56 -8.04 3.55
CA PHE A 71 2.23 -7.52 4.74
C PHE A 71 3.03 -8.59 5.47
N ASN A 72 2.41 -9.74 5.73
CA ASN A 72 3.06 -10.83 6.47
C ASN A 72 4.25 -11.41 5.71
N SER A 73 4.15 -11.52 4.40
CA SER A 73 5.24 -12.02 3.57
C SER A 73 6.44 -11.07 3.56
N LEU A 74 6.20 -9.76 3.53
CA LEU A 74 7.27 -8.76 3.63
C LEU A 74 7.94 -8.80 4.99
N ILE A 75 7.16 -8.89 6.07
CA ILE A 75 7.69 -9.01 7.43
C ILE A 75 8.54 -10.27 7.56
N LYS A 76 8.08 -11.37 7.00
CA LYS A 76 8.77 -12.67 7.07
C LYS A 76 10.17 -12.62 6.46
N ILE A 77 10.38 -11.85 5.39
CA ILE A 77 11.71 -11.70 4.78
C ILE A 77 12.56 -10.62 5.45
N GLY A 78 12.00 -9.90 6.44
CA GLY A 78 12.74 -8.90 7.22
C GLY A 78 12.42 -7.45 6.91
N VAL A 79 11.45 -7.17 6.05
CA VAL A 79 10.99 -5.79 5.79
C VAL A 79 10.05 -5.39 6.92
N TYR A 80 10.49 -4.50 7.80
CA TYR A 80 9.73 -4.12 8.99
C TYR A 80 9.19 -2.69 8.96
N LYS A 81 9.72 -1.83 8.10
CA LYS A 81 9.24 -0.44 7.97
C LYS A 81 8.19 -0.35 6.88
N LEU A 82 7.08 -1.09 7.04
CA LEU A 82 6.01 -1.14 6.05
C LEU A 82 5.38 0.23 5.79
N ASN A 83 5.25 1.05 6.84
CA ASN A 83 4.71 2.40 6.71
C ASN A 83 5.55 3.24 5.73
N ASN A 84 6.88 3.23 5.86
CA ASN A 84 7.74 3.96 4.94
C ASN A 84 7.67 3.39 3.52
N LEU A 85 7.67 2.08 3.38
CA LEU A 85 7.62 1.43 2.08
C LEU A 85 6.38 1.85 1.29
N PHE A 86 5.20 1.75 1.89
CA PHE A 86 3.94 2.04 1.19
C PHE A 86 3.65 3.54 1.08
N LYS A 87 4.12 4.34 2.03
CA LYS A 87 4.03 5.80 1.94
C LYS A 87 4.76 6.33 0.70
N GLU A 88 5.94 5.79 0.42
CA GLU A 88 6.75 6.21 -0.72
C GLU A 88 6.39 5.47 -2.01
N ASN A 89 5.77 4.30 -1.90
CA ASN A 89 5.40 3.44 -3.04
C ASN A 89 3.95 2.97 -2.91
N PRO A 90 2.96 3.88 -3.05
CA PRO A 90 1.55 3.51 -2.81
C PRO A 90 1.04 2.40 -3.74
N TYR A 91 1.57 2.28 -4.95
CA TYR A 91 1.14 1.26 -5.91
C TYR A 91 1.58 -0.15 -5.55
N LEU A 92 2.56 -0.30 -4.64
CA LEU A 92 2.94 -1.62 -4.14
C LEU A 92 1.80 -2.29 -3.38
N LEU A 93 0.86 -1.51 -2.85
CA LEU A 93 -0.33 -2.05 -2.18
C LEU A 93 -1.24 -2.85 -3.13
N ASN A 94 -1.10 -2.67 -4.43
CA ASN A 94 -1.87 -3.42 -5.44
C ASN A 94 -1.16 -4.69 -5.90
N LYS A 95 0.09 -4.88 -5.49
CA LYS A 95 0.89 -6.03 -5.90
C LYS A 95 0.75 -7.18 -4.93
N ASP A 96 0.85 -8.40 -5.44
CA ASP A 96 1.00 -9.58 -4.61
C ASP A 96 2.47 -9.74 -4.24
N PHE A 97 2.74 -10.42 -3.12
CA PHE A 97 4.13 -10.64 -2.68
C PHE A 97 4.99 -11.30 -3.77
N TYR A 98 4.40 -12.16 -4.59
CA TYR A 98 5.09 -12.81 -5.69
C TYR A 98 5.80 -11.79 -6.61
N GLU A 99 5.13 -10.69 -6.94
CA GLU A 99 5.68 -9.67 -7.82
C GLU A 99 6.87 -8.93 -7.17
N ILE A 100 6.77 -8.68 -5.86
CA ILE A 100 7.85 -8.05 -5.10
C ILE A 100 9.02 -9.01 -4.93
N ASP A 101 8.73 -10.29 -4.68
CA ASP A 101 9.75 -11.35 -4.56
C ASP A 101 10.53 -11.53 -5.85
N GLU A 102 9.86 -11.44 -6.99
CA GLU A 102 10.52 -11.46 -8.31
C GLU A 102 11.51 -10.31 -8.48
N PHE A 103 11.10 -9.09 -8.06
CA PHE A 103 11.99 -7.93 -8.08
C PHE A 103 13.22 -8.19 -7.22
N ILE A 104 13.01 -8.69 -5.99
CA ILE A 104 14.11 -8.98 -5.06
C ILE A 104 15.05 -10.03 -5.66
N LYS A 105 14.53 -11.09 -6.25
CA LYS A 105 15.34 -12.13 -6.87
C LYS A 105 16.17 -11.62 -8.04
N ASN A 106 15.63 -10.69 -8.82
CA ASN A 106 16.38 -10.06 -9.91
C ASN A 106 17.55 -9.23 -9.39
N GLU A 107 17.37 -8.55 -8.26
CA GLU A 107 18.45 -7.78 -7.60
C GLU A 107 19.49 -8.70 -6.94
N LEU A 108 19.11 -9.94 -6.60
CA LEU A 108 20.00 -10.91 -5.97
C LEU A 108 21.13 -11.42 -6.89
N LYS A 109 21.09 -11.13 -8.16
CA LYS A 109 22.16 -11.52 -9.08
C LYS A 109 23.52 -10.96 -8.66
N ASP A 110 23.51 -9.77 -8.03
CA ASP A 110 24.72 -9.05 -7.63
C ASP A 110 24.83 -8.84 -6.10
N ASN A 111 23.78 -9.12 -5.32
CA ASN A 111 23.71 -8.87 -3.89
C ASN A 111 23.05 -10.05 -3.15
N ASN A 112 23.32 -10.19 -1.84
CA ASN A 112 22.61 -11.16 -1.03
C ASN A 112 21.27 -10.55 -0.53
N ILE A 113 20.35 -11.43 -0.09
CA ILE A 113 19.02 -11.01 0.34
C ILE A 113 19.05 -10.05 1.52
N ASN A 114 19.96 -10.21 2.46
CA ASN A 114 20.03 -9.36 3.65
C ASN A 114 20.36 -7.92 3.28
N ASN A 115 21.25 -7.71 2.30
CA ASN A 115 21.58 -6.37 1.82
C ASN A 115 20.40 -5.72 1.13
N ILE A 116 19.65 -6.47 0.31
CA ILE A 116 18.49 -5.96 -0.40
C ILE A 116 17.39 -5.57 0.58
N VAL A 117 17.11 -6.42 1.58
CA VAL A 117 16.11 -6.14 2.61
C VAL A 117 16.51 -4.92 3.44
N SER A 118 17.78 -4.80 3.80
CA SER A 118 18.29 -3.61 4.49
C SER A 118 18.10 -2.36 3.65
N ASP A 119 18.39 -2.43 2.35
CA ASP A 119 18.19 -1.31 1.43
C ASP A 119 16.72 -0.92 1.33
N ILE A 120 15.80 -1.89 1.28
CA ILE A 120 14.35 -1.62 1.26
C ILE A 120 13.92 -0.89 2.53
N ASN A 121 14.41 -1.31 3.70
CA ASN A 121 14.08 -0.67 4.97
C ASN A 121 14.66 0.75 5.07
N ASP A 122 15.87 0.97 4.57
CA ASP A 122 16.55 2.25 4.67
C ASP A 122 16.22 3.20 3.52
N ASN A 123 15.89 2.65 2.36
CA ASN A 123 15.57 3.43 1.16
C ASN A 123 14.43 2.80 0.37
N PRO A 124 13.16 3.08 0.77
CA PRO A 124 12.01 2.51 0.09
C PRO A 124 11.87 2.97 -1.36
N PHE A 125 12.58 4.01 -1.78
CA PHE A 125 12.54 4.52 -3.15
C PHE A 125 13.15 3.55 -4.18
N ILE A 126 13.80 2.50 -3.75
CA ILE A 126 14.39 1.49 -4.64
C ILE A 126 13.34 0.92 -5.62
N PHE A 127 12.07 0.86 -5.22
CA PHE A 127 10.98 0.36 -6.06
C PHE A 127 10.52 1.35 -7.14
N ILE A 128 10.86 2.61 -7.03
CA ILE A 128 10.47 3.63 -8.01
C ILE A 128 11.21 3.41 -9.33
N LYS A 129 12.41 2.83 -9.27
CA LYS A 129 13.24 2.56 -10.44
C LYS A 129 12.87 1.26 -11.17
N SER A 130 12.01 0.47 -10.57
CA SER A 130 11.54 -0.78 -11.16
C SER A 130 10.20 -0.59 -11.87
#